data_34d49fec105ba7ade4ae83e882e35576
#
_entry.id   34d49fec105ba7ade4ae83e882e35576
#
_cell.length_a   1.000
_cell.length_b   1.000
_cell.length_c   1.000
_cell.angle_alpha   90.00
_cell.angle_beta   90.00
_cell.angle_gamma   90.00
#
_symmetry.space_group_name_H-M   'P 1'
#
loop_
_entity.id
_entity.type
_entity.pdbx_description
1 polymer ?
#
loop_
_entity_poly.entity_id
_entity_poly.type
_entity_poly.pdbx_seq_one_letter_code
_entity_poly.pdbx_strand_id
1 'polypeptide(L)'
;MKEILKIFDAFYGGIQKGDKPTVAGAVSNIEEVDIFTNKDYIQPEPIMLSDSLPSGSELYAYDVDASDTLYGYGKETTNNYVRIFSLSSAGSDDPGSWSTLFTASSGVAKSNGIILHHEITESGSQKKYLYYISDKNTLKRYGPLGSSPSESTVGTLSGLSASTDKIWGIRLFGEIYIGHRQFIAHVDDNGVFTEKKFTLPNGWYGVDAIGLSDRMLILCQSVNPKINYSMIYQWDLVATTQFDDSITIPMGGPQWIVNHKEVIRVLCASNGVAKIYQLSGSYPIETHTIYNIATETTGQAISPVQTKALKEGILYFGLYKTDKTGIYALGQVDEGKPVALVLAKRFDTTDYSKHKPIALFISGANFYAAYDDNGTKKISRCESNNSPTCSSNAVVETIWYDAGDPIIEKDVINAYLISYDLPTSTSLKLYLAKDFGSYSEIKQPDGTVLSSGNFGFYKAEGFKNIRAVKAKVAFTSNGTNCPKLKAIGLHMIVKDYK
;
A
#
# COMPACT_ATOMS: atom_id res chain seq x y z
N MET A 1 8.69 47.25 0.53
CA MET A 1 8.54 46.00 -0.27
C MET A 1 9.62 45.01 0.14
N LYS A 2 9.27 43.78 0.46
CA LYS A 2 10.21 42.71 0.83
C LYS A 2 10.25 41.68 -0.31
N GLU A 3 11.46 41.36 -0.76
CA GLU A 3 11.70 40.33 -1.75
C GLU A 3 11.94 38.99 -1.05
N ILE A 4 11.31 37.92 -1.54
CA ILE A 4 11.40 36.56 -0.97
C ILE A 4 11.65 35.57 -2.11
N LEU A 5 12.70 34.76 -1.96
CA LEU A 5 12.89 33.56 -2.74
C LEU A 5 12.51 32.33 -1.89
N LYS A 6 11.41 31.67 -2.20
CA LYS A 6 11.02 30.40 -1.57
C LYS A 6 11.45 29.24 -2.45
N ILE A 7 12.21 28.31 -1.87
CA ILE A 7 12.65 27.09 -2.52
C ILE A 7 11.99 25.92 -1.85
N PHE A 8 11.39 25.01 -2.63
CA PHE A 8 10.87 23.71 -2.24
C PHE A 8 11.85 22.68 -2.81
N ASP A 9 12.82 22.27 -2.02
CA ASP A 9 13.93 21.35 -2.37
C ASP A 9 13.88 20.05 -1.56
N ALA A 10 12.91 19.94 -0.67
CA ALA A 10 12.73 18.79 0.18
C ALA A 10 11.28 18.30 0.09
N PHE A 11 11.10 17.05 -0.30
CA PHE A 11 9.78 16.41 -0.49
C PHE A 11 9.54 15.26 0.51
N TYR A 12 10.44 15.10 1.47
CA TYR A 12 10.45 14.02 2.44
C TYR A 12 9.33 14.05 3.47
N GLY A 13 8.60 15.16 3.59
CA GLY A 13 7.46 15.26 4.51
C GLY A 13 6.19 14.57 4.04
N GLY A 14 6.17 14.10 2.78
CA GLY A 14 5.01 13.44 2.19
C GLY A 14 3.79 14.34 2.04
N ILE A 15 2.63 13.72 1.83
CA ILE A 15 1.37 14.43 1.61
C ILE A 15 0.82 14.92 2.96
N GLN A 16 0.58 16.22 3.06
CA GLN A 16 -0.15 16.83 4.18
C GLN A 16 -1.32 17.68 3.68
N LYS A 17 -2.43 17.66 4.44
CA LYS A 17 -3.53 18.57 4.23
C LYS A 17 -3.39 19.78 5.16
N GLY A 18 -3.67 20.96 4.61
CA GLY A 18 -3.67 22.22 5.34
C GLY A 18 -2.76 23.27 4.71
N ASP A 19 -2.98 24.53 5.07
CA ASP A 19 -2.29 25.68 4.50
C ASP A 19 -0.91 25.89 5.13
N LYS A 20 -0.68 25.29 6.31
CA LYS A 20 0.62 25.38 7.01
C LYS A 20 1.17 23.97 7.22
N PRO A 21 2.39 23.67 6.75
CA PRO A 21 3.00 22.39 7.00
C PRO A 21 3.35 22.26 8.49
N THR A 22 2.89 21.19 9.11
CA THR A 22 3.33 20.80 10.45
C THR A 22 4.64 20.02 10.41
N VAL A 23 5.00 19.52 9.20
CA VAL A 23 6.20 18.74 8.96
C VAL A 23 7.03 19.40 7.86
N ALA A 24 8.33 19.55 8.09
CA ALA A 24 9.26 20.08 7.08
C ALA A 24 9.27 19.19 5.83
N GLY A 25 9.34 19.80 4.64
CA GLY A 25 9.30 19.10 3.36
C GLY A 25 7.94 18.53 2.98
N ALA A 26 6.86 18.89 3.69
CA ALA A 26 5.51 18.48 3.33
C ALA A 26 5.01 19.15 2.05
N VAL A 27 4.20 18.43 1.30
CA VAL A 27 3.54 18.86 0.08
C VAL A 27 2.06 18.51 0.15
N SER A 28 1.24 19.13 -0.68
CA SER A 28 -0.20 18.88 -0.67
C SER A 28 -0.58 17.61 -1.44
N ASN A 29 0.26 17.20 -2.38
CA ASN A 29 0.02 16.02 -3.21
C ASN A 29 1.32 15.47 -3.79
N ILE A 30 1.47 14.14 -3.77
CA ILE A 30 2.50 13.38 -4.49
C ILE A 30 1.80 12.15 -5.09
N GLU A 31 1.88 12.00 -6.40
CA GLU A 31 1.30 10.87 -7.11
C GLU A 31 2.31 10.26 -8.07
N GLU A 32 2.54 8.96 -7.95
CA GLU A 32 3.42 8.18 -8.81
C GLU A 32 4.83 8.75 -8.91
N VAL A 33 5.32 9.31 -7.80
CA VAL A 33 6.66 9.87 -7.66
C VAL A 33 7.41 9.15 -6.57
N ASP A 34 8.59 8.65 -6.89
CA ASP A 34 9.54 8.09 -5.94
C ASP A 34 10.24 9.22 -5.18
N ILE A 35 10.01 9.25 -3.87
CA ILE A 35 10.67 10.18 -2.94
C ILE A 35 11.63 9.46 -1.99
N PHE A 36 11.70 8.12 -2.03
CA PHE A 36 12.39 7.32 -1.03
C PHE A 36 13.76 6.81 -1.49
N THR A 37 13.93 6.60 -2.80
CA THR A 37 15.16 6.01 -3.34
C THR A 37 16.32 7.00 -3.34
N ASN A 38 16.07 8.30 -3.51
CA ASN A 38 17.13 9.30 -3.58
C ASN A 38 16.78 10.55 -2.76
N LYS A 39 17.80 11.10 -2.05
CA LYS A 39 17.64 12.30 -1.23
C LYS A 39 17.70 13.60 -2.03
N ASP A 40 18.43 13.58 -3.15
CA ASP A 40 18.79 14.79 -3.89
C ASP A 40 17.79 15.15 -4.97
N TYR A 41 16.90 14.21 -5.32
CA TYR A 41 15.86 14.42 -6.34
C TYR A 41 14.68 13.49 -6.15
N ILE A 42 13.58 13.85 -6.78
CA ILE A 42 12.40 13.00 -6.97
C ILE A 42 12.20 12.68 -8.44
N GLN A 43 11.64 11.52 -8.73
CA GLN A 43 11.40 11.05 -10.09
C GLN A 43 10.08 10.27 -10.20
N PRO A 44 9.52 10.11 -11.41
CA PRO A 44 8.38 9.23 -11.61
C PRO A 44 8.64 7.79 -11.17
N GLU A 45 7.66 7.19 -10.50
CA GLU A 45 7.68 5.76 -10.15
C GLU A 45 7.50 4.88 -11.39
N PRO A 46 8.06 3.67 -11.40
CA PRO A 46 7.70 2.64 -12.37
C PRO A 46 6.21 2.28 -12.24
N ILE A 47 5.52 2.15 -13.37
CA ILE A 47 4.09 1.82 -13.42
C ILE A 47 3.82 0.33 -13.22
N MET A 48 2.61 0.02 -12.74
CA MET A 48 2.06 -1.33 -12.79
C MET A 48 1.49 -1.60 -14.18
N LEU A 49 1.91 -2.65 -14.83
CA LEU A 49 1.39 -3.10 -16.12
C LEU A 49 0.45 -4.28 -15.91
N SER A 50 -0.56 -4.40 -16.76
CA SER A 50 -1.45 -5.55 -16.77
C SER A 50 -0.64 -6.84 -16.94
N ASP A 51 -0.92 -7.84 -16.11
CA ASP A 51 -0.33 -9.17 -16.16
C ASP A 51 -1.42 -10.22 -16.44
N SER A 52 -1.06 -11.45 -16.76
CA SER A 52 -2.00 -12.47 -17.19
C SER A 52 -1.90 -13.73 -16.35
N LEU A 53 -3.04 -14.16 -15.80
CA LEU A 53 -3.21 -15.51 -15.27
C LEU A 53 -3.56 -16.50 -16.39
N PRO A 54 -3.38 -17.81 -16.15
CA PRO A 54 -3.95 -18.85 -17.00
C PRO A 54 -5.44 -18.59 -17.27
N SER A 55 -5.92 -18.87 -18.47
CA SER A 55 -7.28 -18.57 -18.91
C SER A 55 -8.35 -19.06 -17.94
N GLY A 56 -9.41 -18.28 -17.78
CA GLY A 56 -10.52 -18.59 -16.88
C GLY A 56 -10.12 -18.58 -15.39
N SER A 57 -9.30 -17.64 -14.96
CA SER A 57 -8.78 -17.59 -13.60
C SER A 57 -8.95 -16.22 -12.95
N GLU A 58 -9.14 -16.21 -11.63
CA GLU A 58 -9.07 -15.03 -10.78
C GLU A 58 -8.11 -15.29 -9.62
N LEU A 59 -7.48 -14.27 -9.05
CA LEU A 59 -6.53 -14.37 -7.94
C LEU A 59 -6.98 -13.52 -6.76
N TYR A 60 -6.80 -14.05 -5.53
CA TYR A 60 -7.26 -13.43 -4.29
C TYR A 60 -6.19 -13.27 -3.22
N ALA A 61 -5.16 -14.10 -3.21
CA ALA A 61 -4.09 -14.03 -2.22
C ALA A 61 -2.77 -14.54 -2.80
N TYR A 62 -1.68 -14.13 -2.17
CA TYR A 62 -0.31 -14.56 -2.49
C TYR A 62 0.41 -15.08 -1.25
N ASP A 63 1.37 -15.98 -1.47
CA ASP A 63 2.44 -16.30 -0.53
C ASP A 63 3.70 -16.73 -1.31
N VAL A 64 4.86 -16.73 -0.65
CA VAL A 64 6.15 -17.05 -1.27
C VAL A 64 6.90 -18.07 -0.45
N ASP A 65 7.67 -18.93 -1.11
CA ASP A 65 8.63 -19.82 -0.45
C ASP A 65 10.05 -19.21 -0.40
N ALA A 66 10.93 -19.90 0.31
CA ALA A 66 12.32 -19.48 0.43
C ALA A 66 13.11 -19.53 -0.90
N SER A 67 12.56 -20.18 -1.93
CA SER A 67 13.15 -20.30 -3.28
C SER A 67 12.64 -19.22 -4.24
N ASP A 68 11.97 -18.17 -3.73
CA ASP A 68 11.37 -17.08 -4.49
C ASP A 68 10.31 -17.55 -5.50
N THR A 69 9.61 -18.66 -5.19
CA THR A 69 8.43 -19.07 -5.92
C THR A 69 7.21 -18.42 -5.28
N LEU A 70 6.53 -17.59 -6.04
CA LEU A 70 5.29 -16.94 -5.63
C LEU A 70 4.11 -17.87 -5.91
N TYR A 71 3.33 -18.14 -4.89
CA TYR A 71 2.11 -18.93 -4.99
C TYR A 71 0.90 -18.00 -4.93
N GLY A 72 -0.04 -18.22 -5.85
CA GLY A 72 -1.30 -17.52 -5.90
C GLY A 72 -2.47 -18.43 -5.54
N TYR A 73 -3.38 -17.91 -4.72
CA TYR A 73 -4.67 -18.56 -4.43
C TYR A 73 -5.78 -17.80 -5.13
N GLY A 74 -6.64 -18.53 -5.80
CA GLY A 74 -7.78 -17.95 -6.49
C GLY A 74 -8.79 -18.99 -6.93
N LYS A 75 -9.50 -18.71 -8.01
CA LYS A 75 -10.51 -19.62 -8.54
C LYS A 75 -10.38 -19.85 -10.04
N GLU A 76 -10.92 -20.98 -10.46
CA GLU A 76 -11.35 -21.28 -11.82
C GLU A 76 -12.75 -20.68 -12.00
N THR A 77 -12.99 -19.97 -13.12
CA THR A 77 -14.21 -19.16 -13.29
C THR A 77 -15.45 -19.95 -13.74
N THR A 78 -15.29 -21.17 -14.26
CA THR A 78 -16.42 -21.99 -14.73
C THR A 78 -17.21 -22.59 -13.57
N ASN A 79 -16.51 -23.27 -12.63
CA ASN A 79 -17.11 -23.91 -11.47
C ASN A 79 -16.89 -23.20 -10.15
N ASN A 80 -16.08 -22.14 -10.18
CA ASN A 80 -15.60 -21.41 -9.01
C ASN A 80 -14.73 -22.25 -8.04
N TYR A 81 -14.16 -23.36 -8.51
CA TYR A 81 -13.29 -24.21 -7.70
C TYR A 81 -11.97 -23.49 -7.39
N VAL A 82 -11.36 -23.88 -6.27
CA VAL A 82 -10.03 -23.38 -5.89
C VAL A 82 -9.03 -23.70 -6.99
N ARG A 83 -8.26 -22.70 -7.40
CA ARG A 83 -7.11 -22.83 -8.28
C ARG A 83 -5.88 -22.20 -7.61
N ILE A 84 -4.80 -22.94 -7.59
CA ILE A 84 -3.51 -22.49 -7.09
C ILE A 84 -2.58 -22.28 -8.28
N PHE A 85 -1.89 -21.17 -8.27
CA PHE A 85 -0.96 -20.73 -9.28
C PHE A 85 0.46 -20.75 -8.72
N SER A 86 1.44 -20.79 -9.61
CA SER A 86 2.84 -20.57 -9.27
C SER A 86 3.50 -19.66 -10.29
N LEU A 87 4.45 -18.85 -9.81
CA LEU A 87 5.35 -18.02 -10.59
C LEU A 87 6.75 -18.21 -10.04
N SER A 88 7.63 -18.80 -10.82
CA SER A 88 9.02 -19.00 -10.42
C SER A 88 9.84 -17.73 -10.54
N SER A 89 10.88 -17.59 -9.72
CA SER A 89 11.84 -16.47 -9.78
C SER A 89 11.14 -15.08 -9.72
N ALA A 90 10.15 -14.95 -8.83
CA ALA A 90 9.31 -13.75 -8.74
C ALA A 90 10.11 -12.46 -8.49
N GLY A 91 11.23 -12.53 -7.76
CA GLY A 91 12.11 -11.39 -7.49
C GLY A 91 13.20 -11.15 -8.52
N SER A 92 13.30 -11.99 -9.57
CA SER A 92 14.31 -11.85 -10.61
C SER A 92 14.02 -10.70 -11.58
N ASP A 93 15.02 -10.31 -12.37
CA ASP A 93 14.89 -9.30 -13.41
C ASP A 93 13.97 -9.75 -14.57
N ASP A 94 13.83 -11.05 -14.76
CA ASP A 94 12.95 -11.68 -15.75
C ASP A 94 12.11 -12.78 -15.07
N PRO A 95 11.06 -12.41 -14.32
CA PRO A 95 10.16 -13.37 -13.71
C PRO A 95 9.35 -14.07 -14.80
N GLY A 96 9.18 -15.37 -14.65
CA GLY A 96 8.43 -16.20 -15.58
C GLY A 96 6.96 -15.78 -15.73
N SER A 97 6.19 -16.63 -16.39
CA SER A 97 4.73 -16.47 -16.50
C SER A 97 4.01 -17.29 -15.44
N TRP A 98 2.83 -16.85 -15.03
CA TRP A 98 1.96 -17.59 -14.14
C TRP A 98 1.55 -18.93 -14.75
N SER A 99 1.67 -19.98 -13.99
CA SER A 99 1.21 -21.31 -14.34
C SER A 99 0.19 -21.86 -13.35
N THR A 100 -0.73 -22.71 -13.81
CA THR A 100 -1.61 -23.43 -12.91
C THR A 100 -0.83 -24.59 -12.27
N LEU A 101 -0.66 -24.51 -10.96
CA LEU A 101 -0.05 -25.58 -10.18
C LEU A 101 -1.08 -26.67 -9.86
N PHE A 102 -2.31 -26.27 -9.52
CA PHE A 102 -3.38 -27.17 -9.11
C PHE A 102 -4.75 -26.53 -9.33
N THR A 103 -5.75 -27.35 -9.71
CA THR A 103 -7.17 -27.00 -9.70
C THR A 103 -7.93 -28.06 -8.91
N ALA A 104 -8.65 -27.67 -7.88
CA ALA A 104 -9.46 -28.59 -7.08
C ALA A 104 -10.59 -29.20 -7.93
N SER A 105 -10.93 -30.45 -7.65
CA SER A 105 -12.06 -31.13 -8.29
C SER A 105 -13.41 -30.79 -7.62
N SER A 106 -13.36 -30.17 -6.45
CA SER A 106 -14.51 -29.72 -5.67
C SER A 106 -14.07 -28.64 -4.66
N GLY A 107 -15.05 -27.88 -4.17
CA GLY A 107 -14.80 -26.84 -3.17
C GLY A 107 -14.58 -25.45 -3.78
N VAL A 108 -15.45 -24.52 -3.39
CA VAL A 108 -15.51 -23.17 -3.93
C VAL A 108 -14.41 -22.29 -3.30
N ALA A 109 -13.72 -21.50 -4.12
CA ALA A 109 -12.74 -20.56 -3.64
C ALA A 109 -13.40 -19.39 -2.86
N LYS A 110 -12.78 -18.98 -1.76
CA LYS A 110 -13.21 -17.86 -0.92
C LYS A 110 -12.53 -16.57 -1.40
N SER A 111 -13.31 -15.56 -1.76
CA SER A 111 -12.79 -14.31 -2.34
C SER A 111 -11.85 -13.50 -1.42
N ASN A 112 -11.93 -13.74 -0.12
CA ASN A 112 -10.99 -13.21 0.90
C ASN A 112 -10.25 -14.36 1.58
N GLY A 113 -9.99 -15.47 0.86
CA GLY A 113 -9.22 -16.60 1.34
C GLY A 113 -7.74 -16.27 1.49
N ILE A 114 -7.02 -17.22 2.05
CA ILE A 114 -5.57 -17.15 2.28
C ILE A 114 -4.89 -18.32 1.60
N ILE A 115 -3.60 -18.16 1.34
CA ILE A 115 -2.66 -19.23 1.03
C ILE A 115 -1.43 -19.04 1.92
N LEU A 116 -0.95 -20.14 2.48
CA LEU A 116 0.22 -20.15 3.35
C LEU A 116 1.13 -21.32 2.95
N HIS A 117 2.36 -20.99 2.52
CA HIS A 117 3.40 -21.99 2.36
C HIS A 117 3.90 -22.42 3.73
N HIS A 118 4.04 -23.73 3.94
CA HIS A 118 4.48 -24.29 5.21
C HIS A 118 5.36 -25.52 5.01
N GLU A 119 6.44 -25.59 5.76
CA GLU A 119 7.32 -26.74 5.81
C GLU A 119 7.06 -27.53 7.08
N ILE A 120 6.69 -28.80 6.92
CA ILE A 120 6.44 -29.69 8.05
C ILE A 120 7.43 -30.88 8.04
N THR A 121 7.71 -31.42 9.21
CA THR A 121 8.56 -32.62 9.35
C THR A 121 7.67 -33.86 9.29
N GLU A 122 7.73 -34.60 8.20
CA GLU A 122 7.06 -35.88 8.03
C GLU A 122 8.09 -37.00 7.82
N SER A 123 8.02 -38.05 8.66
CA SER A 123 8.94 -39.22 8.57
C SER A 123 10.43 -38.83 8.57
N GLY A 124 10.80 -37.82 9.36
CA GLY A 124 12.19 -37.32 9.50
C GLY A 124 12.70 -36.47 8.31
N SER A 125 11.82 -36.08 7.41
CA SER A 125 12.15 -35.21 6.26
C SER A 125 11.25 -33.99 6.25
N GLN A 126 11.82 -32.83 5.89
CA GLN A 126 11.03 -31.62 5.66
C GLN A 126 10.30 -31.72 4.32
N LYS A 127 9.02 -31.46 4.34
CA LYS A 127 8.14 -31.43 3.19
C LYS A 127 7.40 -30.13 3.11
N LYS A 128 7.24 -29.59 1.90
CA LYS A 128 6.58 -28.32 1.60
C LYS A 128 5.14 -28.51 1.23
N TYR A 129 4.23 -27.75 1.84
CA TYR A 129 2.80 -27.76 1.59
C TYR A 129 2.25 -26.34 1.41
N LEU A 130 1.15 -26.23 0.67
CA LEU A 130 0.37 -25.02 0.56
C LEU A 130 -0.94 -25.23 1.29
N TYR A 131 -1.18 -24.47 2.34
CA TYR A 131 -2.42 -24.46 3.11
C TYR A 131 -3.34 -23.37 2.59
N TYR A 132 -4.61 -23.67 2.41
CA TYR A 132 -5.61 -22.75 1.86
C TYR A 132 -7.01 -23.08 2.32
N ILE A 133 -7.94 -22.13 2.13
CA ILE A 133 -9.34 -22.29 2.49
C ILE A 133 -10.15 -22.67 1.26
N SER A 134 -10.95 -23.72 1.40
CA SER A 134 -11.94 -24.17 0.43
C SER A 134 -13.34 -24.03 1.02
N ASP A 135 -14.33 -23.80 0.18
CA ASP A 135 -15.71 -23.54 0.58
C ASP A 135 -15.81 -22.35 1.56
N LYS A 136 -16.61 -22.45 2.60
CA LYS A 136 -16.74 -21.40 3.61
C LYS A 136 -15.66 -21.51 4.67
N ASN A 137 -15.30 -22.73 5.07
CA ASN A 137 -14.57 -22.98 6.31
C ASN A 137 -13.68 -24.24 6.31
N THR A 138 -13.43 -24.85 5.18
CA THR A 138 -12.60 -26.06 5.11
C THR A 138 -11.14 -25.68 4.88
N LEU A 139 -10.28 -26.00 5.83
CA LEU A 139 -8.84 -25.90 5.66
C LEU A 139 -8.34 -27.13 4.93
N LYS A 140 -7.69 -26.91 3.81
CA LYS A 140 -7.05 -27.93 2.98
C LYS A 140 -5.57 -27.65 2.84
N ARG A 141 -4.81 -28.68 2.47
CA ARG A 141 -3.42 -28.57 2.04
C ARG A 141 -3.21 -29.27 0.71
N TYR A 142 -2.27 -28.73 -0.07
CA TYR A 142 -1.79 -29.30 -1.32
C TYR A 142 -0.29 -29.56 -1.22
N GLY A 143 0.14 -30.77 -1.50
CA GLY A 143 1.54 -31.19 -1.41
C GLY A 143 1.69 -32.70 -1.13
N PRO A 144 2.94 -33.17 -0.82
CA PRO A 144 4.18 -32.38 -0.73
C PRO A 144 4.61 -31.87 -2.10
N LEU A 145 5.04 -30.60 -2.16
CA LEU A 145 5.52 -30.01 -3.40
C LEU A 145 6.81 -30.71 -3.87
N GLY A 146 6.93 -30.94 -5.19
CA GLY A 146 8.09 -31.59 -5.80
C GLY A 146 8.02 -33.13 -5.85
N SER A 147 7.01 -33.81 -5.24
CA SER A 147 6.88 -35.27 -5.32
C SER A 147 5.41 -35.71 -5.27
N SER A 148 4.81 -35.92 -6.43
CA SER A 148 3.42 -36.43 -6.55
C SER A 148 2.43 -35.71 -5.63
N PRO A 149 2.30 -34.40 -5.71
CA PRO A 149 1.49 -33.62 -4.78
C PRO A 149 0.02 -33.97 -4.90
N SER A 150 -0.68 -34.00 -3.77
CA SER A 150 -2.12 -34.27 -3.72
C SER A 150 -2.82 -33.31 -2.75
N GLU A 151 -4.13 -33.13 -2.95
CA GLU A 151 -4.99 -32.38 -2.05
C GLU A 151 -5.41 -33.26 -0.86
N SER A 152 -5.43 -32.70 0.34
CA SER A 152 -6.03 -33.33 1.51
C SER A 152 -6.74 -32.31 2.41
N THR A 153 -7.79 -32.75 3.09
CA THR A 153 -8.48 -31.94 4.09
C THR A 153 -7.69 -32.00 5.40
N VAL A 154 -7.42 -30.83 5.97
CA VAL A 154 -6.72 -30.68 7.25
C VAL A 154 -7.74 -30.58 8.40
N GLY A 155 -8.79 -29.76 8.22
CA GLY A 155 -9.82 -29.59 9.23
C GLY A 155 -10.87 -28.55 8.85
N THR A 156 -11.72 -28.23 9.83
CA THR A 156 -12.81 -27.26 9.68
C THR A 156 -12.58 -26.07 10.60
N LEU A 157 -12.81 -24.87 10.12
CA LEU A 157 -12.75 -23.63 10.86
C LEU A 157 -14.17 -23.21 11.26
N SER A 158 -14.67 -23.71 12.40
CA SER A 158 -16.07 -23.55 12.80
C SER A 158 -16.52 -22.12 13.06
N GLY A 159 -15.58 -21.19 13.27
CA GLY A 159 -15.88 -19.78 13.39
C GLY A 159 -16.37 -19.12 12.08
N LEU A 160 -16.10 -19.74 10.93
CA LEU A 160 -16.52 -19.22 9.61
C LEU A 160 -17.86 -19.82 9.22
N SER A 161 -18.83 -18.97 8.92
CA SER A 161 -20.18 -19.37 8.50
C SER A 161 -20.57 -18.82 7.13
N ALA A 162 -19.94 -17.74 6.69
CA ALA A 162 -20.20 -17.09 5.42
C ALA A 162 -18.92 -16.95 4.57
N SER A 163 -19.09 -16.87 3.24
CA SER A 163 -17.98 -16.63 2.31
C SER A 163 -17.31 -15.26 2.51
N THR A 164 -18.02 -14.34 3.15
CA THR A 164 -17.57 -12.96 3.43
C THR A 164 -16.91 -12.80 4.80
N ASP A 165 -16.90 -13.83 5.64
CA ASP A 165 -16.22 -13.76 6.94
C ASP A 165 -14.73 -13.49 6.74
N LYS A 166 -14.17 -12.49 7.48
CA LYS A 166 -12.76 -12.15 7.42
C LYS A 166 -11.92 -13.31 7.94
N ILE A 167 -10.80 -13.54 7.26
CA ILE A 167 -9.81 -14.54 7.62
C ILE A 167 -8.42 -13.93 7.39
N TRP A 168 -7.50 -14.29 8.23
CA TRP A 168 -6.08 -13.93 8.11
C TRP A 168 -5.22 -15.13 8.48
N GLY A 169 -3.97 -15.12 8.04
CA GLY A 169 -3.01 -16.15 8.38
C GLY A 169 -1.60 -15.61 8.44
N ILE A 170 -0.80 -16.11 9.36
CA ILE A 170 0.62 -15.77 9.51
C ILE A 170 1.46 -17.02 9.76
N ARG A 171 2.74 -16.93 9.42
CA ARG A 171 3.78 -17.87 9.83
C ARG A 171 4.56 -17.29 10.99
N LEU A 172 4.73 -18.08 12.04
CA LEU A 172 5.42 -17.67 13.24
C LEU A 172 6.11 -18.89 13.87
N PHE A 173 7.41 -18.83 14.14
CA PHE A 173 8.22 -19.89 14.74
C PHE A 173 8.14 -21.24 14.04
N GLY A 174 8.06 -21.26 12.71
CA GLY A 174 7.95 -22.51 11.95
C GLY A 174 6.56 -23.13 11.94
N GLU A 175 5.56 -22.44 12.43
CA GLU A 175 4.16 -22.87 12.52
C GLU A 175 3.24 -21.89 11.80
N ILE A 176 2.02 -22.29 11.48
CA ILE A 176 1.01 -21.40 10.90
C ILE A 176 -0.15 -21.18 11.86
N TYR A 177 -0.62 -19.94 11.94
CA TYR A 177 -1.76 -19.50 12.71
C TYR A 177 -2.79 -18.88 11.77
N ILE A 178 -4.06 -19.26 11.94
CA ILE A 178 -5.16 -18.84 11.08
C ILE A 178 -6.28 -18.27 11.96
N GLY A 179 -6.52 -16.97 11.83
CA GLY A 179 -7.63 -16.32 12.51
C GLY A 179 -8.95 -16.53 11.76
N HIS A 180 -9.97 -17.02 12.47
CA HIS A 180 -11.30 -17.24 11.95
C HIS A 180 -12.37 -16.74 12.91
N ARG A 181 -12.65 -15.43 12.79
CA ARG A 181 -13.53 -14.68 13.68
C ARG A 181 -12.98 -14.66 15.12
N GLN A 182 -13.70 -15.29 16.07
CA GLN A 182 -13.32 -15.32 17.50
C GLN A 182 -12.17 -16.30 17.81
N PHE A 183 -11.86 -17.20 16.89
CA PHE A 183 -10.91 -18.29 17.14
C PHE A 183 -9.63 -18.12 16.31
N ILE A 184 -8.56 -18.71 16.84
CA ILE A 184 -7.30 -18.86 16.12
C ILE A 184 -7.00 -20.35 16.04
N ALA A 185 -6.91 -20.86 14.83
CA ALA A 185 -6.45 -22.21 14.54
C ALA A 185 -4.93 -22.22 14.35
N HIS A 186 -4.34 -23.38 14.51
CA HIS A 186 -2.90 -23.60 14.47
C HIS A 186 -2.59 -24.91 13.74
N VAL A 187 -1.53 -24.90 12.95
CA VAL A 187 -0.88 -26.11 12.43
C VAL A 187 0.59 -26.06 12.84
N ASP A 188 1.02 -27.06 13.59
CA ASP A 188 2.39 -27.12 14.10
C ASP A 188 3.40 -27.57 13.03
N ASP A 189 4.67 -27.66 13.40
CA ASP A 189 5.80 -28.09 12.57
C ASP A 189 5.74 -29.58 12.17
N ASN A 190 4.86 -30.38 12.79
CA ASN A 190 4.55 -31.76 12.44
C ASN A 190 3.26 -31.90 11.61
N GLY A 191 2.61 -30.78 11.31
CA GLY A 191 1.38 -30.75 10.54
C GLY A 191 0.11 -31.08 11.34
N VAL A 192 0.18 -31.09 12.68
CA VAL A 192 -0.96 -31.34 13.55
C VAL A 192 -1.84 -30.10 13.64
N PHE A 193 -3.10 -30.27 13.33
CA PHE A 193 -4.08 -29.18 13.33
C PHE A 193 -4.81 -29.07 14.67
N THR A 194 -4.88 -27.86 15.20
CA THR A 194 -5.69 -27.49 16.36
C THR A 194 -6.62 -26.35 15.99
N GLU A 195 -7.93 -26.60 15.90
CA GLU A 195 -8.91 -25.62 15.42
C GLU A 195 -9.03 -24.38 16.30
N LYS A 196 -8.99 -24.54 17.61
CA LYS A 196 -9.20 -23.47 18.59
C LYS A 196 -8.01 -23.40 19.56
N LYS A 197 -6.84 -23.14 19.01
CA LYS A 197 -5.63 -22.96 19.81
C LYS A 197 -5.76 -21.77 20.77
N PHE A 198 -6.46 -20.70 20.31
CA PHE A 198 -6.78 -19.54 21.12
C PHE A 198 -8.21 -19.05 20.84
N THR A 199 -8.88 -18.55 21.89
CA THR A 199 -10.22 -17.97 21.78
C THR A 199 -10.19 -16.53 22.28
N LEU A 200 -10.51 -15.59 21.41
CA LEU A 200 -10.64 -14.16 21.73
C LEU A 200 -11.82 -13.89 22.66
N PRO A 201 -11.78 -12.81 23.44
CA PRO A 201 -12.90 -12.40 24.28
C PRO A 201 -14.21 -12.29 23.51
N ASN A 202 -15.32 -12.58 24.15
CA ASN A 202 -16.65 -12.48 23.56
C ASN A 202 -16.91 -11.09 22.98
N GLY A 203 -17.47 -11.05 21.78
CA GLY A 203 -17.78 -9.81 21.09
C GLY A 203 -16.63 -9.23 20.27
N TRP A 204 -15.50 -9.92 20.17
CA TRP A 204 -14.34 -9.50 19.36
C TRP A 204 -13.96 -10.54 18.31
N TYR A 205 -13.63 -10.07 17.11
CA TYR A 205 -13.14 -10.86 15.99
C TYR A 205 -11.76 -10.39 15.55
N GLY A 206 -10.85 -11.35 15.36
CA GLY A 206 -9.54 -11.09 14.79
C GLY A 206 -9.64 -10.65 13.33
N VAL A 207 -8.95 -9.57 12.98
CA VAL A 207 -8.88 -9.02 11.61
C VAL A 207 -7.52 -9.28 11.01
N ASP A 208 -6.46 -9.18 11.81
CA ASP A 208 -5.08 -9.35 11.39
C ASP A 208 -4.19 -9.62 12.62
N ALA A 209 -2.98 -10.13 12.40
CA ALA A 209 -2.02 -10.32 13.47
C ALA A 209 -0.57 -10.15 13.01
N ILE A 210 0.31 -9.90 13.97
CA ILE A 210 1.75 -9.95 13.79
C ILE A 210 2.40 -10.76 14.90
N GLY A 211 3.49 -11.46 14.58
CA GLY A 211 4.35 -12.08 15.55
C GLY A 211 5.44 -11.14 16.06
N LEU A 212 5.72 -11.18 17.33
CA LEU A 212 6.91 -10.64 17.97
C LEU A 212 7.79 -11.80 18.44
N SER A 213 8.92 -11.51 19.07
CA SER A 213 9.87 -12.54 19.51
C SER A 213 9.30 -13.54 20.53
N ASP A 214 8.29 -13.17 21.29
CA ASP A 214 7.75 -13.95 22.42
C ASP A 214 6.23 -14.03 22.45
N ARG A 215 5.54 -13.33 21.55
CA ARG A 215 4.08 -13.21 21.57
C ARG A 215 3.49 -12.86 20.20
N MET A 216 2.18 -12.96 20.12
CA MET A 216 1.39 -12.49 18.99
C MET A 216 0.54 -11.28 19.39
N LEU A 217 0.51 -10.27 18.53
CA LEU A 217 -0.43 -9.16 18.63
C LEU A 217 -1.57 -9.37 17.63
N ILE A 218 -2.79 -9.41 18.12
CA ILE A 218 -3.99 -9.71 17.34
C ILE A 218 -4.86 -8.45 17.28
N LEU A 219 -4.97 -7.86 16.11
CA LEU A 219 -5.85 -6.71 15.85
C LEU A 219 -7.29 -7.19 15.71
N CYS A 220 -8.18 -6.61 16.49
CA CYS A 220 -9.57 -7.08 16.63
C CYS A 220 -10.59 -5.98 16.37
N GLN A 221 -11.69 -6.39 15.75
CA GLN A 221 -12.91 -5.60 15.52
C GLN A 221 -14.01 -6.06 16.47
N SER A 222 -14.79 -5.11 17.00
CA SER A 222 -16.00 -5.45 17.74
C SER A 222 -17.09 -6.00 16.82
N VAL A 223 -17.83 -6.99 17.30
CA VAL A 223 -19.05 -7.51 16.67
C VAL A 223 -20.18 -6.49 16.75
N ASN A 224 -20.17 -5.65 17.79
CA ASN A 224 -21.17 -4.61 17.97
C ASN A 224 -20.80 -3.38 17.11
N PRO A 225 -21.59 -3.02 16.08
CA PRO A 225 -21.28 -1.91 15.18
C PRO A 225 -21.37 -0.54 15.87
N LYS A 226 -21.92 -0.44 17.08
CA LYS A 226 -21.96 0.80 17.87
C LYS A 226 -20.63 1.09 18.56
N ILE A 227 -19.73 0.11 18.65
CA ILE A 227 -18.39 0.29 19.23
C ILE A 227 -17.48 0.86 18.17
N ASN A 228 -17.04 2.11 18.37
CA ASN A 228 -16.19 2.85 17.43
C ASN A 228 -14.72 2.88 17.89
N TYR A 229 -14.22 1.78 18.42
CA TYR A 229 -12.81 1.56 18.69
C TYR A 229 -12.41 0.13 18.34
N SER A 230 -11.12 -0.11 18.18
CA SER A 230 -10.52 -1.42 17.92
C SER A 230 -9.67 -1.84 19.10
N MET A 231 -9.41 -3.14 19.23
CA MET A 231 -8.54 -3.68 20.27
C MET A 231 -7.36 -4.42 19.65
N ILE A 232 -6.23 -4.40 20.32
CA ILE A 232 -5.13 -5.33 20.09
C ILE A 232 -5.01 -6.19 21.34
N TYR A 233 -5.14 -7.50 21.20
CA TYR A 233 -4.87 -8.45 22.27
C TYR A 233 -3.46 -9.01 22.10
N GLN A 234 -2.73 -9.11 23.22
CA GLN A 234 -1.41 -9.72 23.29
C GLN A 234 -1.57 -11.15 23.81
N TRP A 235 -1.02 -12.10 23.08
CA TRP A 235 -1.11 -13.52 23.41
C TRP A 235 0.28 -14.16 23.42
N ASP A 236 0.62 -14.87 24.49
CA ASP A 236 1.90 -15.57 24.74
C ASP A 236 2.07 -16.88 23.96
N LEU A 237 1.11 -17.25 23.10
CA LEU A 237 1.04 -18.49 22.32
C LEU A 237 0.81 -19.76 23.17
N VAL A 238 0.69 -19.65 24.48
CA VAL A 238 0.52 -20.78 25.43
C VAL A 238 -0.91 -20.89 25.93
N ALA A 239 -1.45 -19.81 26.48
CA ALA A 239 -2.80 -19.79 27.04
C ALA A 239 -3.87 -20.00 25.94
N THR A 240 -4.97 -20.68 26.26
CA THR A 240 -6.04 -20.97 25.29
C THR A 240 -7.18 -19.95 25.29
N THR A 241 -7.34 -19.19 26.38
CA THR A 241 -8.44 -18.24 26.58
C THR A 241 -8.02 -16.95 27.28
N GLN A 242 -6.80 -16.88 27.77
CA GLN A 242 -6.26 -15.70 28.45
C GLN A 242 -5.29 -14.96 27.55
N PHE A 243 -5.37 -13.66 27.54
CA PHE A 243 -4.40 -12.77 26.89
C PHE A 243 -3.61 -12.02 27.96
N ASP A 244 -2.37 -11.66 27.66
CA ASP A 244 -1.46 -11.02 28.60
C ASP A 244 -1.84 -9.57 28.85
N ASP A 245 -2.17 -8.83 27.78
CA ASP A 245 -2.50 -7.41 27.80
C ASP A 245 -3.39 -7.03 26.62
N SER A 246 -3.94 -5.81 26.66
CA SER A 246 -4.74 -5.27 25.56
C SER A 246 -4.51 -3.78 25.36
N ILE A 247 -4.53 -3.34 24.10
CA ILE A 247 -4.35 -1.95 23.69
C ILE A 247 -5.61 -1.49 22.97
N THR A 248 -6.19 -0.38 23.41
CA THR A 248 -7.34 0.23 22.73
C THR A 248 -6.87 1.21 21.66
N ILE A 249 -7.31 1.03 20.41
CA ILE A 249 -7.12 1.98 19.32
C ILE A 249 -8.38 2.84 19.24
N PRO A 250 -8.30 4.19 19.31
CA PRO A 250 -9.46 5.07 19.42
C PRO A 250 -10.21 5.27 18.09
N MET A 251 -10.30 4.23 17.27
CA MET A 251 -11.04 4.18 16.01
C MET A 251 -11.48 2.76 15.69
N GLY A 252 -12.71 2.59 15.24
CA GLY A 252 -13.25 1.34 14.71
C GLY A 252 -12.79 1.05 13.28
N GLY A 253 -13.24 -0.08 12.74
CA GLY A 253 -12.94 -0.49 11.35
C GLY A 253 -11.46 -0.81 11.11
N PRO A 254 -10.84 -1.70 11.94
CA PRO A 254 -9.44 -2.06 11.75
C PRO A 254 -9.25 -2.79 10.41
N GLN A 255 -8.15 -2.48 9.72
CA GLN A 255 -7.80 -3.05 8.42
C GLN A 255 -6.61 -4.00 8.55
N TRP A 256 -5.51 -3.54 9.11
CA TRP A 256 -4.30 -4.34 9.31
C TRP A 256 -3.40 -3.79 10.42
N ILE A 257 -2.52 -4.66 10.90
CA ILE A 257 -1.41 -4.37 11.81
C ILE A 257 -0.09 -4.82 11.17
N VAL A 258 0.99 -4.10 11.41
CA VAL A 258 2.32 -4.41 10.86
C VAL A 258 3.44 -3.95 11.80
N ASN A 259 4.53 -4.73 11.86
CA ASN A 259 5.78 -4.28 12.45
C ASN A 259 6.63 -3.62 11.33
N HIS A 260 6.78 -2.30 11.40
CA HIS A 260 7.49 -1.50 10.43
C HIS A 260 8.70 -0.83 11.10
N LYS A 261 9.91 -1.35 10.87
CA LYS A 261 11.15 -0.89 11.52
C LYS A 261 11.02 -0.87 13.05
N GLU A 262 10.61 -1.99 13.63
CA GLU A 262 10.40 -2.16 15.09
C GLU A 262 9.28 -1.28 15.69
N VAL A 263 8.58 -0.55 14.84
CA VAL A 263 7.42 0.26 15.23
C VAL A 263 6.14 -0.43 14.77
N ILE A 264 5.27 -0.74 15.70
CA ILE A 264 3.98 -1.33 15.38
C ILE A 264 3.05 -0.25 14.86
N ARG A 265 2.50 -0.47 13.67
CA ARG A 265 1.54 0.42 13.02
C ARG A 265 0.22 -0.29 12.76
N VAL A 266 -0.86 0.46 12.89
CA VAL A 266 -2.23 -0.02 12.70
C VAL A 266 -2.96 0.94 11.77
N LEU A 267 -3.63 0.41 10.75
CA LEU A 267 -4.59 1.14 9.93
C LEU A 267 -6.01 0.82 10.40
N CYS A 268 -6.76 1.86 10.69
CA CYS A 268 -8.20 1.79 10.88
C CYS A 268 -8.90 2.70 9.86
N ALA A 269 -10.10 2.30 9.39
CA ALA A 269 -10.86 3.07 8.41
C ALA A 269 -12.35 3.02 8.73
N SER A 270 -12.97 4.19 8.87
CA SER A 270 -14.39 4.33 9.17
C SER A 270 -14.90 5.69 8.68
N ASN A 271 -16.14 5.75 8.22
CA ASN A 271 -16.86 7.00 7.88
C ASN A 271 -16.09 7.92 6.90
N GLY A 272 -15.51 7.36 5.86
CA GLY A 272 -14.78 8.12 4.82
C GLY A 272 -13.38 8.60 5.22
N VAL A 273 -12.89 8.17 6.37
CA VAL A 273 -11.55 8.52 6.88
C VAL A 273 -10.79 7.26 7.24
N ALA A 274 -9.51 7.21 6.95
CA ALA A 274 -8.59 6.22 7.50
C ALA A 274 -7.50 6.92 8.33
N LYS A 275 -7.05 6.25 9.38
CA LYS A 275 -6.00 6.74 10.27
C LYS A 275 -4.94 5.67 10.48
N ILE A 276 -3.68 6.10 10.42
CA ILE A 276 -2.55 5.26 10.80
C ILE A 276 -2.12 5.64 12.21
N TYR A 277 -2.14 4.66 13.09
CA TYR A 277 -1.65 4.78 14.45
C TYR A 277 -0.29 4.09 14.56
N GLN A 278 0.59 4.69 15.33
CA GLN A 278 1.85 4.12 15.79
C GLN A 278 1.72 3.78 17.28
N LEU A 279 2.14 2.60 17.68
CA LEU A 279 2.19 2.26 19.12
C LEU A 279 3.49 2.77 19.73
N SER A 280 3.37 3.49 20.82
CA SER A 280 4.46 3.86 21.73
C SER A 280 4.19 3.17 23.08
N GLY A 281 4.75 1.97 23.27
CA GLY A 281 4.31 1.06 24.30
C GLY A 281 2.83 0.68 24.11
N SER A 282 2.00 0.88 25.13
CA SER A 282 0.56 0.63 25.07
C SER A 282 -0.27 1.85 24.57
N TYR A 283 0.37 2.93 24.12
CA TYR A 283 -0.33 4.13 23.70
C TYR A 283 -0.36 4.27 22.17
N PRO A 284 -1.52 4.29 21.53
CA PRO A 284 -1.66 4.57 20.11
C PRO A 284 -1.55 6.08 19.84
N ILE A 285 -0.61 6.47 18.99
CA ILE A 285 -0.40 7.84 18.53
C ILE A 285 -0.82 7.92 17.08
N GLU A 286 -1.78 8.80 16.75
CA GLU A 286 -2.17 9.07 15.37
C GLU A 286 -1.01 9.76 14.64
N THR A 287 -0.57 9.19 13.52
CA THR A 287 0.52 9.73 12.70
C THR A 287 0.04 10.29 11.37
N HIS A 288 -0.99 9.69 10.77
CA HIS A 288 -1.52 10.10 9.48
C HIS A 288 -3.04 9.99 9.46
N THR A 289 -3.70 10.97 8.85
CA THR A 289 -5.13 10.95 8.52
C THR A 289 -5.30 11.01 7.01
N ILE A 290 -6.05 10.05 6.45
CA ILE A 290 -6.33 9.92 5.02
C ILE A 290 -7.83 10.09 4.81
N TYR A 291 -8.20 11.00 3.92
CA TYR A 291 -9.60 11.32 3.61
C TYR A 291 -10.04 10.69 2.28
N ASN A 292 -11.34 10.85 1.98
CA ASN A 292 -11.97 10.33 0.76
C ASN A 292 -11.87 8.81 0.66
N ILE A 293 -11.93 8.13 1.80
CA ILE A 293 -11.95 6.68 1.86
C ILE A 293 -13.31 6.19 1.36
N ALA A 294 -13.29 5.17 0.52
CA ALA A 294 -14.50 4.51 0.07
C ALA A 294 -15.23 3.82 1.24
N THR A 295 -16.51 3.56 1.06
CA THR A 295 -17.28 2.80 2.05
C THR A 295 -16.94 1.32 1.93
N GLU A 296 -16.65 0.66 3.05
CA GLU A 296 -16.52 -0.79 3.11
C GLU A 296 -17.87 -1.42 2.75
N THR A 297 -17.85 -2.35 1.79
CA THR A 297 -19.02 -3.13 1.40
C THR A 297 -18.82 -4.59 1.81
N THR A 298 -19.92 -5.33 1.90
CA THR A 298 -19.85 -6.74 2.28
C THR A 298 -18.89 -7.53 1.40
N GLY A 299 -17.86 -8.11 2.03
CA GLY A 299 -16.82 -8.90 1.35
C GLY A 299 -15.68 -8.12 0.71
N GLN A 300 -15.67 -6.78 0.84
CA GLN A 300 -14.58 -5.94 0.33
C GLN A 300 -14.10 -4.99 1.42
N ALA A 301 -12.88 -5.22 1.89
CA ALA A 301 -12.22 -4.30 2.81
C ALA A 301 -11.66 -3.07 2.06
N ILE A 302 -11.53 -1.96 2.75
CA ILE A 302 -10.92 -0.72 2.24
C ILE A 302 -9.44 -0.91 1.96
N SER A 303 -8.76 -1.64 2.84
CA SER A 303 -7.36 -2.05 2.70
C SER A 303 -7.22 -3.49 3.20
N PRO A 304 -7.41 -4.50 2.32
CA PRO A 304 -7.34 -5.89 2.71
C PRO A 304 -5.99 -6.25 3.35
N VAL A 305 -6.01 -7.19 4.30
CA VAL A 305 -4.81 -7.67 5.01
C VAL A 305 -3.73 -8.14 4.04
N GLN A 306 -4.14 -8.78 2.93
CA GLN A 306 -3.24 -9.27 1.88
C GLN A 306 -2.64 -8.15 1.01
N THR A 307 -3.02 -6.88 1.22
CA THR A 307 -2.48 -5.76 0.43
C THR A 307 -1.37 -4.99 1.13
N LYS A 308 -0.75 -5.54 2.16
CA LYS A 308 0.40 -4.93 2.84
C LYS A 308 1.69 -5.70 2.56
N ALA A 309 2.75 -4.98 2.25
CA ALA A 309 4.08 -5.54 2.03
C ALA A 309 5.16 -4.57 2.50
N LEU A 310 6.27 -5.12 2.97
CA LEU A 310 7.45 -4.35 3.41
C LEU A 310 8.58 -4.56 2.39
N LYS A 311 9.20 -3.45 1.96
CA LYS A 311 10.39 -3.46 1.11
C LYS A 311 11.34 -2.36 1.57
N GLU A 312 12.59 -2.71 1.89
CA GLU A 312 13.66 -1.76 2.22
C GLU A 312 13.25 -0.72 3.29
N GLY A 313 12.45 -1.16 4.26
CA GLY A 313 11.95 -0.29 5.32
C GLY A 313 10.86 0.69 4.89
N ILE A 314 10.21 0.46 3.77
CA ILE A 314 9.01 1.16 3.31
C ILE A 314 7.84 0.18 3.38
N LEU A 315 6.74 0.63 3.97
CA LEU A 315 5.49 -0.12 4.00
C LEU A 315 4.62 0.29 2.82
N TYR A 316 4.34 -0.66 1.94
CA TYR A 316 3.40 -0.51 0.84
C TYR A 316 2.07 -1.16 1.21
N PHE A 317 0.97 -0.51 0.87
CA PHE A 317 -0.37 -1.06 1.10
C PHE A 317 -1.39 -0.55 0.09
N GLY A 318 -2.31 -1.41 -0.29
CA GLY A 318 -3.43 -1.05 -1.16
C GLY A 318 -4.49 -0.28 -0.37
N LEU A 319 -5.02 0.81 -0.94
CA LEU A 319 -6.07 1.60 -0.32
C LEU A 319 -7.15 1.97 -1.33
N TYR A 320 -8.42 1.64 -1.01
CA TYR A 320 -9.57 2.02 -1.82
C TYR A 320 -10.10 3.39 -1.40
N LYS A 321 -9.99 4.36 -2.32
CA LYS A 321 -10.46 5.73 -2.15
C LYS A 321 -11.45 6.09 -3.25
N THR A 322 -12.26 7.10 -3.00
CA THR A 322 -13.22 7.60 -3.99
C THR A 322 -12.57 8.46 -5.07
N ASP A 323 -11.36 8.97 -4.82
CA ASP A 323 -10.62 9.88 -5.70
C ASP A 323 -9.31 9.30 -6.24
N LYS A 324 -8.53 8.62 -5.40
CA LYS A 324 -7.15 8.18 -5.70
C LYS A 324 -6.85 6.81 -5.11
N THR A 325 -7.49 5.79 -5.66
CA THR A 325 -7.22 4.40 -5.30
C THR A 325 -5.86 3.95 -5.84
N GLY A 326 -5.12 3.18 -5.05
CA GLY A 326 -3.84 2.64 -5.47
C GLY A 326 -3.02 2.04 -4.34
N ILE A 327 -1.72 1.89 -4.60
CA ILE A 327 -0.72 1.41 -3.67
C ILE A 327 -0.06 2.63 -3.03
N TYR A 328 -0.25 2.77 -1.74
CA TYR A 328 0.37 3.82 -0.93
C TYR A 328 1.66 3.32 -0.32
N ALA A 329 2.64 4.20 -0.20
CA ALA A 329 3.91 3.95 0.46
C ALA A 329 4.03 4.83 1.70
N LEU A 330 4.45 4.21 2.80
CA LEU A 330 4.72 4.86 4.08
C LEU A 330 6.15 4.56 4.49
N GLY A 331 6.99 5.57 4.60
CA GLY A 331 8.40 5.37 4.92
C GLY A 331 9.12 6.65 5.31
N GLN A 332 10.41 6.53 5.58
CA GLN A 332 11.31 7.66 5.80
C GLN A 332 12.30 7.74 4.64
N VAL A 333 12.48 8.93 4.10
CA VAL A 333 13.48 9.20 3.04
C VAL A 333 14.90 9.07 3.60
N ASP A 334 15.11 9.45 4.86
CA ASP A 334 16.39 9.40 5.55
C ASP A 334 16.17 9.24 7.07
N GLU A 335 17.19 8.78 7.78
CA GLU A 335 17.17 8.69 9.24
C GLU A 335 16.92 10.07 9.88
N GLY A 336 16.05 10.11 10.87
CA GLY A 336 15.65 11.36 11.54
C GLY A 336 14.68 12.25 10.77
N LYS A 337 14.32 11.92 9.52
CA LYS A 337 13.26 12.61 8.80
C LYS A 337 11.87 12.06 9.21
N PRO A 338 10.80 12.87 9.05
CA PRO A 338 9.44 12.40 9.32
C PRO A 338 9.07 11.23 8.41
N VAL A 339 8.15 10.41 8.90
CA VAL A 339 7.55 9.35 8.07
C VAL A 339 6.61 10.00 7.06
N ALA A 340 6.87 9.76 5.79
CA ALA A 340 6.09 10.28 4.66
C ALA A 340 5.07 9.25 4.18
N LEU A 341 3.88 9.72 3.77
CA LEU A 341 2.86 8.94 3.09
C LEU A 341 2.68 9.49 1.67
N VAL A 342 2.75 8.63 0.67
CA VAL A 342 2.57 9.00 -0.74
C VAL A 342 1.71 7.98 -1.48
N LEU A 343 1.04 8.38 -2.56
CA LEU A 343 0.49 7.44 -3.54
C LEU A 343 1.65 7.02 -4.47
N ALA A 344 2.23 5.86 -4.23
CA ALA A 344 3.38 5.38 -4.97
C ALA A 344 2.99 4.85 -6.36
N LYS A 345 2.00 3.94 -6.41
CA LYS A 345 1.62 3.29 -7.67
C LYS A 345 0.11 3.16 -7.78
N ARG A 346 -0.38 3.13 -9.01
CA ARG A 346 -1.75 2.72 -9.30
C ARG A 346 -1.76 1.23 -9.66
N PHE A 347 -2.88 0.56 -9.48
CA PHE A 347 -2.97 -0.88 -9.81
C PHE A 347 -2.88 -1.16 -11.31
N ASP A 348 -3.27 -0.21 -12.12
CA ASP A 348 -3.24 -0.23 -13.60
C ASP A 348 -3.17 1.21 -14.09
N THR A 349 -2.86 1.41 -15.37
CA THR A 349 -2.73 2.72 -16.02
C THR A 349 -4.05 3.35 -16.46
N THR A 350 -5.17 2.62 -16.34
CA THR A 350 -6.49 3.06 -16.79
C THR A 350 -7.32 3.77 -15.69
N ASP A 351 -8.57 3.49 -15.49
CA ASP A 351 -9.45 4.20 -14.56
C ASP A 351 -9.27 3.77 -13.08
N TYR A 352 -8.62 4.59 -12.29
CA TYR A 352 -8.21 4.31 -10.90
C TYR A 352 -9.33 4.33 -9.87
N SER A 353 -10.41 5.02 -10.14
CA SER A 353 -11.51 5.19 -9.18
C SER A 353 -12.29 3.89 -8.95
N LYS A 354 -12.10 2.89 -9.82
CA LYS A 354 -12.80 1.61 -9.82
C LYS A 354 -11.96 0.45 -9.32
N HIS A 355 -10.65 0.61 -9.24
CA HIS A 355 -9.72 -0.47 -8.90
C HIS A 355 -9.67 -0.71 -7.39
N LYS A 356 -10.42 -1.70 -6.89
CA LYS A 356 -10.41 -2.06 -5.47
C LYS A 356 -9.28 -3.03 -5.16
N PRO A 357 -8.45 -2.78 -4.13
CA PRO A 357 -7.34 -3.65 -3.79
C PRO A 357 -7.85 -5.03 -3.33
N ILE A 358 -7.15 -6.09 -3.73
CA ILE A 358 -7.40 -7.46 -3.30
C ILE A 358 -6.16 -8.01 -2.60
N ALA A 359 -5.01 -8.02 -3.27
CA ALA A 359 -3.75 -8.51 -2.73
C ALA A 359 -2.58 -7.73 -3.32
N LEU A 360 -1.51 -7.59 -2.54
CA LEU A 360 -0.24 -7.00 -2.92
C LEU A 360 0.88 -7.89 -2.42
N PHE A 361 1.85 -8.13 -3.25
CA PHE A 361 3.06 -8.84 -2.89
C PHE A 361 4.28 -8.15 -3.52
N ILE A 362 5.42 -8.19 -2.82
CA ILE A 362 6.69 -7.67 -3.31
C ILE A 362 7.73 -8.77 -3.17
N SER A 363 8.40 -9.11 -4.26
CA SER A 363 9.55 -10.00 -4.25
C SER A 363 10.72 -9.32 -4.96
N GLY A 364 11.87 -9.21 -4.30
CA GLY A 364 12.97 -8.41 -4.79
C GLY A 364 12.56 -6.97 -5.09
N ALA A 365 12.76 -6.54 -6.33
CA ALA A 365 12.33 -5.24 -6.82
C ALA A 365 10.92 -5.23 -7.42
N ASN A 366 10.32 -6.39 -7.66
CA ASN A 366 9.07 -6.54 -8.40
C ASN A 366 7.84 -6.45 -7.49
N PHE A 367 6.80 -5.79 -8.00
CA PHE A 367 5.49 -5.67 -7.37
C PHE A 367 4.47 -6.51 -8.11
N TYR A 368 3.64 -7.24 -7.37
CA TYR A 368 2.52 -8.02 -7.88
C TYR A 368 1.25 -7.58 -7.15
N ALA A 369 0.22 -7.24 -7.89
CA ALA A 369 -1.05 -6.80 -7.31
C ALA A 369 -2.22 -7.49 -7.97
N ALA A 370 -3.20 -7.87 -7.15
CA ALA A 370 -4.54 -8.25 -7.60
C ALA A 370 -5.53 -7.16 -7.19
N TYR A 371 -6.45 -6.84 -8.08
CA TYR A 371 -7.45 -5.81 -7.87
C TYR A 371 -8.77 -6.14 -8.57
N ASP A 372 -9.85 -5.54 -8.09
CA ASP A 372 -11.18 -5.63 -8.70
C ASP A 372 -11.43 -4.39 -9.54
N ASP A 373 -11.51 -4.57 -10.85
CA ASP A 373 -11.92 -3.55 -11.80
C ASP A 373 -13.39 -3.70 -12.12
N ASN A 374 -14.22 -3.03 -11.34
CA ASN A 374 -15.67 -2.98 -11.52
C ASN A 374 -16.33 -4.38 -11.67
N GLY A 375 -15.94 -5.31 -10.80
CA GLY A 375 -16.44 -6.69 -10.76
C GLY A 375 -15.57 -7.72 -11.49
N THR A 376 -14.62 -7.26 -12.32
CA THR A 376 -13.64 -8.13 -12.98
C THR A 376 -12.34 -8.16 -12.18
N LYS A 377 -11.90 -9.34 -11.78
CA LYS A 377 -10.64 -9.50 -11.08
C LYS A 377 -9.48 -9.49 -12.08
N LYS A 378 -8.53 -8.62 -11.85
CA LYS A 378 -7.34 -8.43 -12.68
C LYS A 378 -6.08 -8.54 -11.83
N ILE A 379 -4.96 -8.78 -12.48
CA ILE A 379 -3.64 -8.70 -11.89
C ILE A 379 -2.75 -7.72 -12.66
N SER A 380 -1.80 -7.15 -11.95
CA SER A 380 -0.78 -6.28 -12.53
C SER A 380 0.58 -6.58 -11.91
N ARG A 381 1.62 -6.27 -12.66
CA ARG A 381 3.02 -6.46 -12.27
C ARG A 381 3.83 -5.22 -12.60
N CYS A 382 4.77 -4.87 -11.74
CA CYS A 382 5.80 -3.88 -12.01
C CYS A 382 7.16 -4.54 -11.85
N GLU A 383 7.91 -4.61 -12.93
CA GLU A 383 9.29 -5.10 -12.96
C GLU A 383 10.21 -3.87 -12.85
N SER A 384 10.92 -3.76 -11.73
CA SER A 384 11.72 -2.55 -11.46
C SER A 384 13.15 -2.61 -12.02
N ASN A 385 13.61 -3.79 -12.39
CA ASN A 385 15.03 -4.01 -12.72
C ASN A 385 15.34 -3.97 -14.21
N ASN A 386 14.40 -4.31 -15.09
CA ASN A 386 14.60 -4.33 -16.54
C ASN A 386 13.90 -3.17 -17.24
N SER A 387 14.56 -2.00 -17.32
CA SER A 387 14.04 -0.83 -18.04
C SER A 387 12.60 -0.48 -17.63
N PRO A 388 12.37 -0.13 -16.38
CA PRO A 388 11.03 0.11 -15.87
C PRO A 388 10.35 1.21 -16.67
N THR A 389 9.09 1.00 -17.06
CA THR A 389 8.30 2.05 -17.68
C THR A 389 7.91 3.08 -16.63
N CYS A 390 8.46 4.29 -16.73
CA CYS A 390 8.17 5.36 -15.78
C CYS A 390 6.77 5.96 -16.02
N SER A 391 6.10 6.35 -14.94
CA SER A 391 4.80 7.01 -15.01
C SER A 391 4.89 8.33 -15.80
N SER A 392 3.97 8.50 -16.75
CA SER A 392 3.76 9.78 -17.46
C SER A 392 2.74 10.68 -16.73
N ASN A 393 2.13 10.19 -15.66
CA ASN A 393 1.11 10.91 -14.89
C ASN A 393 1.63 11.39 -13.53
N ALA A 394 2.92 11.25 -13.28
CA ALA A 394 3.55 11.65 -12.04
C ALA A 394 3.40 13.15 -11.80
N VAL A 395 2.99 13.52 -10.59
CA VAL A 395 2.83 14.92 -10.19
C VAL A 395 3.30 15.16 -8.76
N VAL A 396 3.83 16.35 -8.52
CA VAL A 396 4.05 16.89 -7.17
C VAL A 396 3.42 18.26 -7.06
N GLU A 397 2.72 18.53 -5.96
CA GLU A 397 2.11 19.83 -5.68
C GLU A 397 2.61 20.35 -4.33
N THR A 398 3.13 21.57 -4.30
CA THR A 398 3.50 22.21 -3.03
C THR A 398 2.25 22.44 -2.17
N ILE A 399 2.45 22.80 -0.92
CA ILE A 399 1.40 23.43 -0.11
C ILE A 399 1.13 24.84 -0.63
N TRP A 400 0.02 25.45 -0.19
CA TRP A 400 -0.20 26.88 -0.35
C TRP A 400 0.85 27.65 0.43
N TYR A 401 1.45 28.64 -0.22
CA TYR A 401 2.48 29.49 0.37
C TYR A 401 2.02 30.95 0.37
N ASP A 402 1.91 31.52 1.55
CA ASP A 402 1.42 32.88 1.82
C ASP A 402 2.54 33.84 2.26
N ALA A 403 3.80 33.42 2.16
CA ALA A 403 4.98 34.16 2.63
C ALA A 403 4.94 34.53 4.13
N GLY A 404 4.16 33.77 4.93
CA GLY A 404 4.01 33.97 6.36
C GLY A 404 2.93 34.97 6.78
N ASP A 405 2.25 35.61 5.82
CA ASP A 405 1.13 36.50 6.08
C ASP A 405 0.02 36.32 5.02
N PRO A 406 -1.12 35.70 5.38
CA PRO A 406 -2.21 35.44 4.45
C PRO A 406 -3.03 36.68 4.07
N ILE A 407 -2.82 37.82 4.72
CA ILE A 407 -3.59 39.05 4.49
C ILE A 407 -2.87 39.95 3.47
N ILE A 408 -1.52 39.99 3.53
CA ILE A 408 -0.74 40.87 2.67
C ILE A 408 -0.71 40.34 1.24
N GLU A 409 -0.92 41.24 0.28
CA GLU A 409 -0.80 40.94 -1.14
C GLU A 409 0.66 40.78 -1.59
N LYS A 410 0.86 39.87 -2.52
CA LYS A 410 2.16 39.55 -3.11
C LYS A 410 2.08 39.51 -4.62
N ASP A 411 3.20 39.79 -5.28
CA ASP A 411 3.36 39.55 -6.70
C ASP A 411 4.38 38.39 -6.85
N VAL A 412 4.01 37.31 -7.52
CA VAL A 412 4.96 36.29 -7.96
C VAL A 412 5.57 36.82 -9.26
N ILE A 413 6.86 37.06 -9.23
CA ILE A 413 7.57 37.62 -10.38
C ILE A 413 8.07 36.50 -11.30
N ASN A 414 8.73 35.52 -10.72
CA ASN A 414 9.30 34.40 -11.44
C ASN A 414 9.09 33.09 -10.67
N ALA A 415 9.11 31.98 -11.41
CA ALA A 415 9.23 30.66 -10.88
C ALA A 415 10.38 29.91 -11.54
N TYR A 416 10.90 28.89 -10.88
CA TYR A 416 12.05 28.13 -11.31
C TYR A 416 11.80 26.64 -11.15
N LEU A 417 12.31 25.83 -12.11
CA LEU A 417 12.48 24.41 -11.93
C LEU A 417 13.98 24.10 -11.98
N ILE A 418 14.45 23.35 -10.98
CA ILE A 418 15.82 22.84 -10.92
C ILE A 418 15.75 21.33 -11.02
N SER A 419 16.45 20.76 -11.98
CA SER A 419 16.46 19.32 -12.27
C SER A 419 17.89 18.82 -12.49
N TYR A 420 18.07 17.53 -12.70
CA TYR A 420 19.20 17.01 -13.47
C TYR A 420 18.95 17.26 -14.95
N ASP A 421 20.01 17.11 -15.76
CA ASP A 421 19.85 17.18 -17.20
C ASP A 421 18.74 16.22 -17.65
N LEU A 422 17.77 16.77 -18.39
CA LEU A 422 16.60 16.00 -18.78
C LEU A 422 16.97 15.03 -19.91
N PRO A 423 16.61 13.75 -19.76
CA PRO A 423 16.76 12.77 -20.84
C PRO A 423 15.94 13.16 -22.08
N THR A 424 16.36 12.69 -23.24
CA THR A 424 15.66 12.93 -24.51
C THR A 424 14.19 12.51 -24.42
N SER A 425 13.31 13.35 -24.98
CA SER A 425 11.84 13.14 -24.98
C SER A 425 11.19 13.09 -23.60
N THR A 426 11.82 13.70 -22.60
CA THR A 426 11.20 13.91 -21.28
C THR A 426 10.97 15.39 -21.05
N SER A 427 10.08 15.74 -20.13
CA SER A 427 9.84 17.14 -19.78
C SER A 427 9.27 17.32 -18.37
N LEU A 428 9.41 18.55 -17.85
CA LEU A 428 8.77 19.02 -16.63
C LEU A 428 7.87 20.22 -16.98
N LYS A 429 6.60 20.15 -16.61
CA LYS A 429 5.61 21.21 -16.80
C LYS A 429 5.31 21.87 -15.46
N LEU A 430 5.42 23.18 -15.41
CA LEU A 430 5.09 23.97 -14.23
C LEU A 430 3.69 24.56 -14.34
N TYR A 431 2.93 24.44 -13.27
CA TYR A 431 1.64 25.08 -13.09
C TYR A 431 1.64 25.88 -11.80
N LEU A 432 1.00 27.04 -11.83
CA LEU A 432 0.74 27.82 -10.63
C LEU A 432 -0.75 28.01 -10.42
N ALA A 433 -1.17 28.05 -9.15
CA ALA A 433 -2.50 28.43 -8.74
C ALA A 433 -2.40 29.60 -7.76
N LYS A 434 -3.39 30.51 -7.78
CA LYS A 434 -3.48 31.68 -6.90
C LYS A 434 -4.76 31.64 -6.08
N ASP A 435 -4.67 32.09 -4.82
CA ASP A 435 -5.81 32.35 -3.94
C ASP A 435 -6.84 31.22 -3.89
N PHE A 436 -6.35 29.99 -3.75
CA PHE A 436 -7.15 28.74 -3.73
C PHE A 436 -7.90 28.43 -5.02
N GLY A 437 -7.53 29.08 -6.13
CA GLY A 437 -8.11 28.87 -7.45
C GLY A 437 -7.48 27.71 -8.22
N SER A 438 -7.86 27.63 -9.50
CA SER A 438 -7.39 26.58 -10.42
C SER A 438 -5.94 26.81 -10.88
N TYR A 439 -5.30 25.73 -11.29
CA TYR A 439 -3.96 25.76 -11.87
C TYR A 439 -3.95 26.34 -13.30
N SER A 440 -2.97 27.17 -13.58
CA SER A 440 -2.62 27.65 -14.92
C SER A 440 -1.22 27.16 -15.27
N GLU A 441 -1.05 26.62 -16.48
CA GLU A 441 0.28 26.26 -17.00
C GLU A 441 1.12 27.52 -17.21
N ILE A 442 2.34 27.50 -16.70
CA ILE A 442 3.31 28.57 -16.89
C ILE A 442 4.40 28.05 -17.82
N LYS A 443 4.69 28.81 -18.88
CA LYS A 443 5.71 28.46 -19.87
C LYS A 443 6.98 29.30 -19.68
N GLN A 444 8.09 28.83 -20.22
CA GLN A 444 9.32 29.62 -20.32
C GLN A 444 9.09 30.83 -21.25
N PRO A 445 9.97 31.84 -21.22
CA PRO A 445 9.81 33.03 -22.07
C PRO A 445 9.74 32.77 -23.58
N ASP A 446 10.29 31.66 -24.04
CA ASP A 446 10.20 31.17 -25.39
C ASP A 446 8.90 30.43 -25.75
N GLY A 447 7.97 30.30 -24.80
CA GLY A 447 6.71 29.58 -24.93
C GLY A 447 6.80 28.06 -24.74
N THR A 448 7.97 27.54 -24.37
CA THR A 448 8.20 26.08 -24.20
C THR A 448 8.04 25.63 -22.75
N VAL A 449 8.08 24.31 -22.54
CA VAL A 449 8.26 23.64 -21.22
C VAL A 449 9.73 23.25 -21.08
N LEU A 450 10.15 22.93 -19.84
CA LEU A 450 11.50 22.43 -19.64
C LEU A 450 11.62 21.01 -20.19
N SER A 451 12.27 20.85 -21.33
CA SER A 451 12.47 19.58 -22.05
C SER A 451 13.94 19.26 -22.31
N SER A 452 14.86 20.14 -21.92
CA SER A 452 16.30 19.94 -22.02
C SER A 452 17.03 20.77 -20.95
N GLY A 453 18.25 20.39 -20.63
CA GLY A 453 19.04 21.04 -19.59
C GLY A 453 18.51 20.75 -18.18
N ASN A 454 18.99 21.54 -17.23
CA ASN A 454 18.76 21.29 -15.79
C ASN A 454 18.10 22.47 -15.06
N PHE A 455 17.73 23.53 -15.79
CA PHE A 455 17.15 24.74 -15.21
C PHE A 455 16.07 25.33 -16.10
N GLY A 456 14.88 25.54 -15.57
CA GLY A 456 13.77 26.24 -16.20
C GLY A 456 13.48 27.57 -15.49
N PHE A 457 13.40 28.64 -16.27
CA PHE A 457 13.01 29.97 -15.82
C PHE A 457 11.62 30.33 -16.38
N TYR A 458 10.71 30.76 -15.52
CA TYR A 458 9.33 31.05 -15.88
C TYR A 458 8.92 32.42 -15.36
N LYS A 459 8.38 33.28 -16.21
CA LYS A 459 7.74 34.53 -15.80
C LYS A 459 6.32 34.23 -15.33
N ALA A 460 6.01 34.61 -14.09
CA ALA A 460 4.68 34.37 -13.50
C ALA A 460 3.70 35.51 -13.84
N GLU A 461 3.49 35.76 -15.12
CA GLU A 461 2.55 36.78 -15.60
C GLU A 461 1.12 36.45 -15.12
N GLY A 462 0.41 37.44 -14.58
CA GLY A 462 -0.94 37.25 -14.01
C GLY A 462 -1.01 36.81 -12.55
N PHE A 463 0.12 36.62 -11.88
CA PHE A 463 0.19 36.30 -10.44
C PHE A 463 0.56 37.53 -9.60
N LYS A 464 -0.18 38.64 -9.82
CA LYS A 464 -0.05 39.89 -9.08
C LYS A 464 -1.23 40.07 -8.12
N ASN A 465 -0.99 40.78 -7.01
CA ASN A 465 -1.97 41.08 -5.95
C ASN A 465 -2.61 39.81 -5.40
N ILE A 466 -1.86 38.75 -5.21
CA ILE A 466 -2.32 37.46 -4.68
C ILE A 466 -1.98 37.33 -3.20
N ARG A 467 -2.78 36.57 -2.45
CA ARG A 467 -2.51 36.30 -1.03
C ARG A 467 -1.75 35.01 -0.82
N ALA A 468 -1.99 34.01 -1.65
CA ALA A 468 -1.29 32.73 -1.60
C ALA A 468 -1.03 32.19 -3.01
N VAL A 469 0.03 31.41 -3.13
CA VAL A 469 0.41 30.71 -4.38
C VAL A 469 0.71 29.25 -4.08
N LYS A 470 0.39 28.39 -5.04
CA LYS A 470 0.68 26.97 -5.01
C LYS A 470 1.30 26.57 -6.34
N ALA A 471 2.34 25.73 -6.30
CA ALA A 471 2.99 25.22 -7.49
C ALA A 471 2.69 23.73 -7.66
N LYS A 472 2.56 23.31 -8.92
CA LYS A 472 2.45 21.91 -9.33
C LYS A 472 3.44 21.64 -10.45
N VAL A 473 4.16 20.53 -10.36
CA VAL A 473 5.00 20.02 -11.44
C VAL A 473 4.44 18.70 -11.93
N ALA A 474 4.21 18.62 -13.23
CA ALA A 474 3.86 17.39 -13.90
C ALA A 474 5.08 16.88 -14.69
N PHE A 475 5.33 15.58 -14.53
CA PHE A 475 6.44 14.89 -15.19
C PHE A 475 5.94 14.24 -16.49
N THR A 476 6.74 14.35 -17.55
CA THR A 476 6.53 13.57 -18.78
C THR A 476 7.74 12.67 -18.98
N SER A 477 7.53 11.37 -18.89
CA SER A 477 8.55 10.35 -19.19
C SER A 477 8.39 9.86 -20.64
N ASN A 478 9.44 9.24 -21.19
CA ASN A 478 9.38 8.57 -22.49
C ASN A 478 9.24 7.05 -22.37
N GLY A 479 8.82 6.57 -21.20
CA GLY A 479 8.70 5.16 -20.86
C GLY A 479 9.95 4.63 -20.15
N THR A 480 11.13 4.71 -20.73
CA THR A 480 12.38 4.18 -20.13
C THR A 480 13.17 5.23 -19.35
N ASN A 481 13.02 6.49 -19.67
CA ASN A 481 13.75 7.57 -19.03
C ASN A 481 12.80 8.44 -18.20
N CYS A 482 13.20 8.72 -16.97
CA CYS A 482 12.44 9.54 -16.04
C CYS A 482 13.15 10.88 -15.81
N PRO A 483 12.45 12.01 -15.91
CA PRO A 483 12.99 13.31 -15.51
C PRO A 483 13.18 13.35 -14.00
N LYS A 484 14.26 14.01 -13.52
CA LYS A 484 14.64 14.09 -12.13
C LYS A 484 14.56 15.53 -11.64
N LEU A 485 13.59 15.83 -10.77
CA LEU A 485 13.36 17.16 -10.20
C LEU A 485 14.12 17.32 -8.87
N LYS A 486 14.89 18.39 -8.73
CA LYS A 486 15.58 18.76 -7.48
C LYS A 486 14.80 19.75 -6.65
N ALA A 487 14.28 20.81 -7.28
CA ALA A 487 13.61 21.88 -6.55
C ALA A 487 12.63 22.67 -7.41
N ILE A 488 11.69 23.32 -6.72
CA ILE A 488 10.77 24.32 -7.25
C ILE A 488 11.07 25.63 -6.54
N GLY A 489 11.36 26.69 -7.25
CA GLY A 489 11.60 28.03 -6.71
C GLY A 489 10.48 29.00 -7.06
N LEU A 490 10.10 29.86 -6.12
CA LEU A 490 9.16 30.97 -6.31
C LEU A 490 9.82 32.27 -5.85
N HIS A 491 9.94 33.23 -6.74
CA HIS A 491 10.43 34.57 -6.46
C HIS A 491 9.26 35.54 -6.35
N MET A 492 9.10 36.16 -5.20
CA MET A 492 7.94 36.99 -4.87
C MET A 492 8.36 38.35 -4.28
N ILE A 493 7.51 39.33 -4.52
CA ILE A 493 7.60 40.66 -3.85
C ILE A 493 6.36 40.76 -2.93
N VAL A 494 6.60 40.92 -1.64
CA VAL A 494 5.59 41.18 -0.62
C VAL A 494 5.35 42.70 -0.57
N LYS A 495 4.08 43.11 -0.69
CA LYS A 495 3.71 44.52 -0.64
C LYS A 495 3.61 44.98 0.80
N ASP A 496 4.03 46.21 1.05
CA ASP A 496 3.83 46.82 2.36
C ASP A 496 2.34 47.16 2.54
N TYR A 497 1.86 47.08 3.78
CA TYR A 497 0.59 47.70 4.13
C TYR A 497 0.71 49.21 3.86
N LYS A 498 -0.16 49.75 3.06
CA LYS A 498 -0.39 51.20 2.97
C LYS A 498 -1.38 51.65 4.03
#